data_12c530c6612a9f6c57f2bcd6e85ed374
#
_entry.id   12c530c6612a9f6c57f2bcd6e85ed374
#
_cell.length_a   1.000
_cell.length_b   1.000
_cell.length_c   1.000
_cell.angle_alpha   90.00
_cell.angle_beta   90.00
_cell.angle_gamma   90.00
#
_symmetry.space_group_name_H-M   'P 1'
#
loop_
_entity.id
_entity.type
_entity.pdbx_description
1 polymer ?
#
loop_
_entity_poly.entity_id
_entity_poly.type
_entity_poly.pdbx_seq_one_letter_code
_entity_poly.pdbx_strand_id
1 'polypeptide(L)'
;VSALELREVVKRYPGADATSVEAVKRVSLTVSPGEFVALYGPSGSGKTTLLLMAAGLLAPDAGAVLFAGRDIAGLSERQAALYRRRELGFIFQSFHLVAGASALENAAVKLLGDGWTLSEACAAARPWLERVGLSARLDHPSDRLSMGERQRVAIARALCNEPRLLLADEPTGNLDSERGRQILSLLHDLCRERKLAVLLVTHDPQASAFVDRVYTLRDGELSDGLDIDLAAVASR
;
A
#
# COMPACT_ATOMS: atom_id res chain seq x y z
N VAL A 1 18.87 -8.97 3.71
CA VAL A 1 17.79 -9.62 2.94
C VAL A 1 16.70 -8.58 2.77
N SER A 2 16.29 -8.30 1.51
CA SER A 2 15.19 -7.40 1.17
C SER A 2 13.88 -7.89 1.80
N ALA A 3 13.00 -6.95 2.19
CA ALA A 3 11.65 -7.30 2.64
C ALA A 3 10.78 -7.70 1.45
N LEU A 4 10.86 -6.92 0.36
CA LEU A 4 10.18 -7.20 -0.92
C LEU A 4 11.20 -7.19 -2.06
N GLU A 5 11.09 -8.14 -2.97
CA GLU A 5 11.88 -8.17 -4.19
C GLU A 5 11.02 -8.66 -5.36
N LEU A 6 10.93 -7.84 -6.39
CA LEU A 6 10.39 -8.19 -7.69
C LEU A 6 11.58 -8.50 -8.62
N ARG A 7 11.57 -9.65 -9.28
CA ARG A 7 12.64 -10.09 -10.21
C ARG A 7 12.05 -10.32 -11.58
N GLU A 8 12.37 -9.45 -12.53
CA GLU A 8 11.98 -9.58 -13.94
C GLU A 8 10.48 -9.90 -14.10
N VAL A 9 9.60 -9.29 -13.26
CA VAL A 9 8.18 -9.60 -13.29
C VAL A 9 7.53 -9.08 -14.56
N VAL A 10 6.68 -9.91 -15.15
CA VAL A 10 5.88 -9.60 -16.35
C VAL A 10 4.42 -9.85 -16.03
N LYS A 11 3.54 -8.94 -16.48
CA LYS A 11 2.10 -9.16 -16.44
C LYS A 11 1.43 -8.72 -17.72
N ARG A 12 0.63 -9.63 -18.29
CA ARG A 12 -0.14 -9.45 -19.52
C ARG A 12 -1.63 -9.51 -19.23
N TYR A 13 -2.37 -8.71 -19.94
CA TYR A 13 -3.83 -8.75 -19.94
C TYR A 13 -4.34 -8.95 -21.37
N PRO A 14 -5.49 -9.61 -21.56
CA PRO A 14 -6.14 -9.70 -22.86
C PRO A 14 -6.49 -8.29 -23.37
N GLY A 15 -6.08 -7.96 -24.59
CA GLY A 15 -6.50 -6.74 -25.30
C GLY A 15 -7.79 -6.96 -26.11
N ALA A 16 -8.32 -5.88 -26.67
CA ALA A 16 -9.62 -5.90 -27.36
C ALA A 16 -9.67 -6.79 -28.64
N ASP A 17 -8.54 -6.96 -29.35
CA ASP A 17 -8.49 -7.65 -30.66
C ASP A 17 -7.63 -8.92 -30.61
N ALA A 18 -7.80 -9.78 -29.62
CA ALA A 18 -6.95 -10.97 -29.38
C ALA A 18 -5.44 -10.63 -29.23
N THR A 19 -5.10 -9.36 -29.12
CA THR A 19 -3.77 -8.87 -28.75
C THR A 19 -3.56 -8.99 -27.24
N SER A 20 -2.32 -9.09 -26.80
CA SER A 20 -2.03 -9.02 -25.37
C SER A 20 -1.34 -7.70 -25.05
N VAL A 21 -1.76 -7.05 -23.98
CA VAL A 21 -1.15 -5.83 -23.47
C VAL A 21 -0.24 -6.19 -22.31
N GLU A 22 1.06 -5.93 -22.43
CA GLU A 22 1.99 -6.07 -21.31
C GLU A 22 1.87 -4.86 -20.40
N ALA A 23 1.13 -5.02 -19.29
CA ALA A 23 0.98 -3.98 -18.29
C ALA A 23 2.22 -3.81 -17.41
N VAL A 24 3.06 -4.83 -17.32
CA VAL A 24 4.36 -4.84 -16.62
C VAL A 24 5.36 -5.61 -17.44
N LYS A 25 6.50 -4.98 -17.75
CA LYS A 25 7.52 -5.49 -18.67
C LYS A 25 8.86 -5.68 -17.94
N ARG A 26 9.13 -6.91 -17.48
CA ARG A 26 10.39 -7.30 -16.82
C ARG A 26 10.85 -6.33 -15.72
N VAL A 27 9.92 -5.93 -14.86
CA VAL A 27 10.22 -5.00 -13.77
C VAL A 27 10.99 -5.71 -12.67
N SER A 28 12.10 -5.09 -12.25
CA SER A 28 12.87 -5.50 -11.07
C SER A 28 12.94 -4.35 -10.09
N LEU A 29 12.52 -4.60 -8.82
CA LEU A 29 12.47 -3.60 -7.75
C LEU A 29 12.71 -4.28 -6.41
N THR A 30 13.42 -3.61 -5.52
CA THR A 30 13.65 -4.10 -4.16
C THR A 30 13.24 -3.05 -3.14
N VAL A 31 12.70 -3.51 -1.99
CA VAL A 31 12.45 -2.69 -0.81
C VAL A 31 13.06 -3.39 0.40
N SER A 32 13.95 -2.70 1.09
CA SER A 32 14.64 -3.22 2.28
C SER A 32 13.83 -2.93 3.56
N PRO A 33 14.03 -3.67 4.66
CA PRO A 33 13.44 -3.30 5.94
C PRO A 33 13.87 -1.89 6.37
N GLY A 34 12.90 -1.04 6.71
CA GLY A 34 13.13 0.36 7.07
C GLY A 34 13.40 1.27 5.87
N GLU A 35 13.15 0.81 4.65
CA GLU A 35 13.25 1.61 3.44
C GLU A 35 11.86 2.05 2.97
N PHE A 36 11.74 3.33 2.63
CA PHE A 36 10.54 3.93 2.06
C PHE A 36 10.78 4.23 0.58
N VAL A 37 10.13 3.48 -0.29
CA VAL A 37 10.26 3.58 -1.75
C VAL A 37 8.98 4.12 -2.35
N ALA A 38 9.10 5.11 -3.25
CA ALA A 38 7.98 5.62 -4.04
C ALA A 38 8.06 5.16 -5.49
N LEU A 39 6.91 4.78 -6.03
CA LEU A 39 6.69 4.43 -7.43
C LEU A 39 5.75 5.44 -8.07
N TYR A 40 6.28 6.27 -8.93
CA TYR A 40 5.54 7.26 -9.71
C TYR A 40 5.14 6.71 -11.09
N GLY A 41 4.27 7.42 -11.77
CA GLY A 41 3.91 7.15 -13.15
C GLY A 41 2.49 7.58 -13.49
N PRO A 42 2.14 7.71 -14.78
CA PRO A 42 0.80 8.09 -15.21
C PRO A 42 -0.24 7.01 -14.87
N SER A 43 -1.52 7.37 -14.94
CA SER A 43 -2.61 6.40 -14.81
C SER A 43 -2.49 5.33 -15.89
N GLY A 44 -2.74 4.06 -15.53
CA GLY A 44 -2.62 2.93 -16.46
C GLY A 44 -1.20 2.40 -16.70
N SER A 45 -0.15 2.96 -16.09
CA SER A 45 1.24 2.51 -16.31
C SER A 45 1.59 1.16 -15.69
N GLY A 46 0.70 0.55 -14.89
CA GLY A 46 0.93 -0.76 -14.26
C GLY A 46 1.25 -0.72 -12.76
N LYS A 47 1.24 0.44 -12.10
CA LYS A 47 1.58 0.60 -10.66
C LYS A 47 0.72 -0.25 -9.74
N THR A 48 -0.60 -0.17 -9.87
CA THR A 48 -1.54 -0.99 -9.08
C THR A 48 -1.33 -2.48 -9.36
N THR A 49 -1.01 -2.86 -10.61
CA THR A 49 -0.65 -4.24 -10.96
C THR A 49 0.57 -4.73 -10.18
N LEU A 50 1.62 -3.90 -10.06
CA LEU A 50 2.81 -4.23 -9.25
C LEU A 50 2.45 -4.38 -7.76
N LEU A 51 1.62 -3.48 -7.19
CA LEU A 51 1.16 -3.60 -5.81
C LEU A 51 0.36 -4.87 -5.58
N LEU A 52 -0.54 -5.24 -6.51
CA LEU A 52 -1.35 -6.46 -6.40
C LEU A 52 -0.48 -7.72 -6.47
N MET A 53 0.58 -7.73 -7.30
CA MET A 53 1.55 -8.82 -7.33
C MET A 53 2.34 -8.88 -6.01
N ALA A 54 2.82 -7.75 -5.50
CA ALA A 54 3.50 -7.68 -4.21
C ALA A 54 2.61 -8.10 -3.03
N ALA A 55 1.28 -7.92 -3.14
CA ALA A 55 0.31 -8.37 -2.16
C ALA A 55 -0.06 -9.87 -2.26
N GLY A 56 0.45 -10.59 -3.26
CA GLY A 56 0.03 -11.97 -3.53
C GLY A 56 -1.45 -12.08 -3.88
N LEU A 57 -2.02 -11.01 -4.49
CA LEU A 57 -3.39 -10.95 -5.01
C LEU A 57 -3.43 -11.25 -6.51
N LEU A 58 -2.29 -11.12 -7.17
CA LEU A 58 -2.13 -11.35 -8.60
C LEU A 58 -0.80 -12.09 -8.83
N ALA A 59 -0.84 -13.18 -9.56
CA ALA A 59 0.38 -13.87 -9.97
C ALA A 59 1.00 -13.20 -11.21
N PRO A 60 2.32 -13.03 -11.27
CA PRO A 60 3.01 -12.63 -12.51
C PRO A 60 2.90 -13.74 -13.55
N ASP A 61 2.99 -13.38 -14.84
CA ASP A 61 3.06 -14.36 -15.94
C ASP A 61 4.49 -14.83 -16.19
N ALA A 62 5.49 -14.06 -15.71
CA ALA A 62 6.90 -14.46 -15.68
C ALA A 62 7.62 -13.66 -14.57
N GLY A 63 8.81 -14.14 -14.18
CA GLY A 63 9.60 -13.57 -13.10
C GLY A 63 9.18 -14.13 -11.75
N ALA A 64 9.63 -13.49 -10.66
CA ALA A 64 9.34 -13.91 -9.28
C ALA A 64 9.03 -12.71 -8.38
N VAL A 65 8.17 -12.93 -7.39
CA VAL A 65 7.87 -11.98 -6.34
C VAL A 65 8.26 -12.60 -5.01
N LEU A 66 9.26 -12.01 -4.35
CA LEU A 66 9.81 -12.58 -3.11
C LEU A 66 9.51 -11.65 -1.93
N PHE A 67 9.00 -12.24 -0.85
CA PHE A 67 8.90 -11.59 0.45
C PHE A 67 9.87 -12.29 1.42
N ALA A 68 10.81 -11.53 1.99
CA ALA A 68 11.87 -12.04 2.87
C ALA A 68 12.61 -13.27 2.27
N GLY A 69 12.83 -13.27 0.95
CA GLY A 69 13.50 -14.34 0.21
C GLY A 69 12.61 -15.53 -0.18
N ARG A 70 11.34 -15.55 0.24
CA ARG A 70 10.37 -16.60 -0.13
C ARG A 70 9.51 -16.14 -1.32
N ASP A 71 9.40 -16.95 -2.35
CA ASP A 71 8.49 -16.68 -3.46
C ASP A 71 7.04 -16.75 -2.98
N ILE A 72 6.30 -15.64 -3.22
CA ILE A 72 4.89 -15.51 -2.86
C ILE A 72 3.96 -15.74 -4.04
N ALA A 73 4.47 -15.76 -5.27
CA ALA A 73 3.65 -16.03 -6.46
C ALA A 73 3.18 -17.50 -6.53
N GLY A 74 3.97 -18.42 -5.99
CA GLY A 74 3.65 -19.85 -5.92
C GLY A 74 2.87 -20.29 -4.67
N LEU A 75 2.40 -19.36 -3.82
CA LEU A 75 1.65 -19.68 -2.62
C LEU A 75 0.26 -20.22 -2.95
N SER A 76 -0.18 -21.25 -2.22
CA SER A 76 -1.61 -21.62 -2.21
C SER A 76 -2.45 -20.47 -1.66
N GLU A 77 -3.74 -20.42 -2.01
CA GLU A 77 -4.65 -19.36 -1.55
C GLU A 77 -4.64 -19.20 -0.02
N ARG A 78 -4.60 -20.32 0.72
CA ARG A 78 -4.51 -20.30 2.19
C ARG A 78 -3.20 -19.65 2.69
N GLN A 79 -2.08 -19.94 2.03
CA GLN A 79 -0.77 -19.37 2.38
C GLN A 79 -0.71 -17.89 2.00
N ALA A 80 -1.23 -17.51 0.84
CA ALA A 80 -1.33 -16.12 0.40
C ALA A 80 -2.23 -15.29 1.33
N ALA A 81 -3.37 -15.85 1.77
CA ALA A 81 -4.23 -15.21 2.76
C ALA A 81 -3.50 -15.01 4.10
N LEU A 82 -2.71 -15.99 4.55
CA LEU A 82 -1.92 -15.87 5.77
C LEU A 82 -0.83 -14.81 5.64
N TYR A 83 -0.13 -14.74 4.51
CA TYR A 83 0.84 -13.70 4.18
C TYR A 83 0.21 -12.31 4.27
N ARG A 84 -0.91 -12.08 3.54
CA ARG A 84 -1.63 -10.80 3.56
C ARG A 84 -2.11 -10.41 4.95
N ARG A 85 -2.51 -11.37 5.75
CA ARG A 85 -3.04 -11.12 7.09
C ARG A 85 -1.95 -10.77 8.09
N ARG A 86 -0.81 -11.46 8.08
CA ARG A 86 0.21 -11.35 9.13
C ARG A 86 1.36 -10.44 8.78
N GLU A 87 1.80 -10.44 7.52
CA GLU A 87 3.04 -9.79 7.09
C GLU A 87 2.82 -8.47 6.35
N LEU A 88 1.62 -8.29 5.77
CA LEU A 88 1.33 -7.19 4.87
C LEU A 88 0.34 -6.21 5.48
N GLY A 89 0.65 -4.90 5.41
CA GLY A 89 -0.32 -3.81 5.48
C GLY A 89 -0.68 -3.35 4.06
N PHE A 90 -1.95 -3.07 3.79
CA PHE A 90 -2.35 -2.51 2.49
C PHE A 90 -3.28 -1.30 2.70
N ILE A 91 -2.87 -0.15 2.16
CA ILE A 91 -3.68 1.06 2.09
C ILE A 91 -4.15 1.18 0.65
N PHE A 92 -5.45 1.01 0.41
CA PHE A 92 -6.06 1.12 -0.90
C PHE A 92 -6.42 2.58 -1.22
N GLN A 93 -6.46 2.92 -2.48
CA GLN A 93 -6.93 4.22 -2.96
C GLN A 93 -8.38 4.51 -2.50
N SER A 94 -9.24 3.50 -2.55
CA SER A 94 -10.57 3.52 -1.93
C SER A 94 -10.49 2.95 -0.52
N PHE A 95 -11.14 3.58 0.44
CA PHE A 95 -10.99 3.25 1.87
C PHE A 95 -11.45 1.83 2.22
N HIS A 96 -12.45 1.29 1.50
CA HIS A 96 -13.07 -0.01 1.76
C HIS A 96 -13.41 -0.22 3.24
N LEU A 97 -14.01 0.80 3.86
CA LEU A 97 -14.50 0.70 5.22
C LEU A 97 -15.89 0.06 5.23
N VAL A 98 -16.15 -0.72 6.27
CA VAL A 98 -17.47 -1.32 6.51
C VAL A 98 -18.41 -0.20 6.95
N ALA A 99 -19.46 0.06 6.16
CA ALA A 99 -20.45 1.07 6.46
C ALA A 99 -21.20 0.74 7.76
N GLY A 100 -21.49 1.76 8.57
CA GLY A 100 -22.17 1.59 9.85
C GLY A 100 -21.28 1.10 11.00
N ALA A 101 -20.17 0.41 10.71
CA ALA A 101 -19.20 0.04 11.74
C ALA A 101 -18.39 1.27 12.17
N SER A 102 -18.00 1.29 13.45
CA SER A 102 -17.19 2.36 14.04
C SER A 102 -15.78 2.42 13.43
N ALA A 103 -15.07 3.55 13.66
CA ALA A 103 -13.66 3.66 13.29
C ALA A 103 -12.83 2.55 13.92
N LEU A 104 -13.11 2.24 15.19
CA LEU A 104 -12.38 1.21 15.93
C LEU A 104 -12.62 -0.19 15.37
N GLU A 105 -13.86 -0.56 15.08
CA GLU A 105 -14.19 -1.86 14.46
C GLU A 105 -13.59 -1.98 13.06
N ASN A 106 -13.63 -0.90 12.25
CA ASN A 106 -13.00 -0.89 10.93
C ASN A 106 -11.48 -1.07 10.99
N ALA A 107 -10.81 -0.46 11.95
CA ALA A 107 -9.38 -0.66 12.14
C ALA A 107 -9.05 -2.08 12.61
N ALA A 108 -9.92 -2.67 13.44
CA ALA A 108 -9.75 -3.99 14.06
C ALA A 108 -10.04 -5.17 13.12
N VAL A 109 -10.83 -4.98 12.04
CA VAL A 109 -11.42 -6.05 11.23
C VAL A 109 -10.41 -7.09 10.75
N LYS A 110 -9.18 -6.68 10.47
CA LYS A 110 -8.12 -7.55 9.97
C LYS A 110 -7.69 -8.59 11.01
N LEU A 111 -7.70 -8.24 12.29
CA LEU A 111 -7.29 -9.09 13.40
C LEU A 111 -8.30 -10.21 13.67
N LEU A 112 -9.58 -10.01 13.34
CA LEU A 112 -10.63 -11.03 13.49
C LEU A 112 -10.33 -12.31 12.69
N GLY A 113 -9.60 -12.18 11.57
CA GLY A 113 -9.17 -13.31 10.76
C GLY A 113 -8.17 -14.25 11.44
N ASP A 114 -7.51 -13.83 12.53
CA ASP A 114 -6.60 -14.65 13.34
C ASP A 114 -7.29 -15.29 14.57
N GLY A 115 -8.61 -15.22 14.65
CA GLY A 115 -9.39 -15.81 15.73
C GLY A 115 -9.53 -14.93 16.97
N TRP A 116 -9.14 -13.66 16.89
CA TRP A 116 -9.33 -12.69 17.98
C TRP A 116 -10.81 -12.37 18.16
N THR A 117 -11.24 -12.21 19.38
CA THR A 117 -12.55 -11.63 19.67
C THR A 117 -12.60 -10.17 19.23
N LEU A 118 -13.78 -9.64 18.98
CA LEU A 118 -13.93 -8.22 18.61
C LEU A 118 -13.32 -7.28 19.68
N SER A 119 -13.49 -7.62 20.95
CA SER A 119 -12.95 -6.84 22.07
C SER A 119 -11.42 -6.79 22.05
N GLU A 120 -10.76 -7.94 21.87
CA GLU A 120 -9.29 -8.03 21.78
C GLU A 120 -8.77 -7.29 20.55
N ALA A 121 -9.41 -7.48 19.39
CA ALA A 121 -9.03 -6.82 18.15
C ALA A 121 -9.18 -5.29 18.26
N CYS A 122 -10.27 -4.81 18.87
CA CYS A 122 -10.48 -3.39 19.13
C CYS A 122 -9.46 -2.83 20.12
N ALA A 123 -9.11 -3.55 21.17
CA ALA A 123 -8.08 -3.13 22.12
C ALA A 123 -6.71 -2.96 21.42
N ALA A 124 -6.34 -3.88 20.52
CA ALA A 124 -5.11 -3.81 19.75
C ALA A 124 -5.10 -2.70 18.68
N ALA A 125 -6.26 -2.40 18.08
CA ALA A 125 -6.39 -1.37 17.05
C ALA A 125 -6.43 0.07 17.62
N ARG A 126 -6.87 0.24 18.87
CA ARG A 126 -7.02 1.56 19.53
C ARG A 126 -5.74 2.40 19.49
N PRO A 127 -4.54 1.91 19.89
CA PRO A 127 -3.32 2.72 19.86
C PRO A 127 -2.98 3.25 18.46
N TRP A 128 -3.32 2.50 17.42
CA TRP A 128 -3.08 2.90 16.04
C TRP A 128 -4.00 4.04 15.60
N LEU A 129 -5.28 4.00 16.01
CA LEU A 129 -6.22 5.11 15.78
C LEU A 129 -5.81 6.37 16.55
N GLU A 130 -5.34 6.22 17.77
CA GLU A 130 -4.81 7.34 18.57
C GLU A 130 -3.57 7.95 17.88
N ARG A 131 -2.68 7.12 17.39
CA ARG A 131 -1.45 7.54 16.67
C ARG A 131 -1.76 8.29 15.37
N VAL A 132 -2.82 7.94 14.66
CA VAL A 132 -3.28 8.70 13.48
C VAL A 132 -4.17 9.90 13.83
N GLY A 133 -4.32 10.24 15.11
CA GLY A 133 -5.04 11.42 15.59
C GLY A 133 -6.56 11.26 15.58
N LEU A 134 -7.07 10.05 15.81
CA LEU A 134 -8.51 9.73 15.85
C LEU A 134 -9.03 9.35 17.24
N SER A 135 -8.34 9.75 18.33
CA SER A 135 -8.75 9.45 19.71
C SER A 135 -10.19 9.86 20.03
N ALA A 136 -10.65 11.00 19.48
CA ALA A 136 -12.00 11.51 19.70
C ALA A 136 -13.05 10.91 18.74
N ARG A 137 -12.66 9.97 17.86
CA ARG A 137 -13.50 9.42 16.79
C ARG A 137 -13.67 7.91 16.84
N LEU A 138 -13.16 7.24 17.86
CA LEU A 138 -13.09 5.77 17.94
C LEU A 138 -14.45 5.09 17.71
N ASP A 139 -15.51 5.61 18.33
CA ASP A 139 -16.85 5.04 18.28
C ASP A 139 -17.74 5.66 17.18
N HIS A 140 -17.18 6.57 16.35
CA HIS A 140 -17.95 7.18 15.27
C HIS A 140 -18.12 6.20 14.11
N PRO A 141 -19.33 6.02 13.58
CA PRO A 141 -19.58 5.26 12.38
C PRO A 141 -18.77 5.78 11.18
N SER A 142 -18.24 4.90 10.36
CA SER A 142 -17.36 5.24 9.24
C SER A 142 -17.99 6.16 8.20
N ASP A 143 -19.31 6.11 8.04
CA ASP A 143 -20.10 6.97 7.15
C ASP A 143 -20.23 8.41 7.64
N ARG A 144 -20.04 8.66 8.95
CA ARG A 144 -20.02 10.00 9.55
C ARG A 144 -18.64 10.63 9.63
N LEU A 145 -17.61 9.94 9.22
CA LEU A 145 -16.24 10.46 9.16
C LEU A 145 -16.00 11.25 7.87
N SER A 146 -15.21 12.33 8.00
CA SER A 146 -14.67 13.03 6.82
C SER A 146 -13.75 12.12 5.99
N MET A 147 -13.49 12.50 4.74
CA MET A 147 -12.57 11.72 3.87
C MET A 147 -11.20 11.52 4.52
N GLY A 148 -10.63 12.57 5.12
CA GLY A 148 -9.34 12.48 5.81
C GLY A 148 -9.38 11.58 7.05
N GLU A 149 -10.49 11.59 7.82
CA GLU A 149 -10.66 10.67 8.95
C GLU A 149 -10.80 9.22 8.47
N ARG A 150 -11.55 8.96 7.38
CA ARG A 150 -11.65 7.62 6.76
C ARG A 150 -10.30 7.11 6.29
N GLN A 151 -9.48 7.97 5.68
CA GLN A 151 -8.12 7.62 5.27
C GLN A 151 -7.27 7.21 6.47
N ARG A 152 -7.33 7.96 7.57
CA ARG A 152 -6.60 7.63 8.81
C ARG A 152 -7.08 6.31 9.42
N VAL A 153 -8.37 5.99 9.36
CA VAL A 153 -8.88 4.67 9.76
C VAL A 153 -8.30 3.56 8.88
N ALA A 154 -8.25 3.76 7.54
CA ALA A 154 -7.67 2.78 6.62
C ALA A 154 -6.17 2.56 6.89
N ILE A 155 -5.43 3.61 7.26
CA ILE A 155 -4.02 3.52 7.67
C ILE A 155 -3.89 2.73 8.98
N ALA A 156 -4.69 3.06 10.00
CA ALA A 156 -4.69 2.32 11.27
C ALA A 156 -5.00 0.84 11.05
N ARG A 157 -5.99 0.50 10.20
CA ARG A 157 -6.32 -0.87 9.80
C ARG A 157 -5.15 -1.59 9.13
N ALA A 158 -4.40 -0.89 8.27
CA ALA A 158 -3.25 -1.47 7.59
C ALA A 158 -2.08 -1.77 8.54
N LEU A 159 -2.00 -1.07 9.66
CA LEU A 159 -0.90 -1.16 10.64
C LEU A 159 -1.23 -2.01 11.86
N CYS A 160 -2.51 -2.28 12.16
CA CYS A 160 -2.95 -2.93 13.41
C CYS A 160 -2.38 -4.35 13.63
N ASN A 161 -1.94 -5.03 12.56
CA ASN A 161 -1.28 -6.34 12.63
C ASN A 161 0.25 -6.24 12.70
N GLU A 162 0.81 -5.04 12.88
CA GLU A 162 2.25 -4.76 12.89
C GLU A 162 3.00 -5.39 11.70
N PRO A 163 2.63 -5.00 10.47
CA PRO A 163 3.16 -5.63 9.26
C PRO A 163 4.66 -5.36 9.09
N ARG A 164 5.34 -6.23 8.34
CA ARG A 164 6.73 -6.03 7.92
C ARG A 164 6.85 -5.32 6.57
N LEU A 165 5.76 -5.33 5.78
CA LEU A 165 5.66 -4.65 4.49
C LEU A 165 4.36 -3.85 4.45
N LEU A 166 4.44 -2.58 4.09
CA LEU A 166 3.29 -1.72 3.82
C LEU A 166 3.24 -1.38 2.33
N LEU A 167 2.15 -1.70 1.69
CA LEU A 167 1.83 -1.28 0.34
C LEU A 167 0.78 -0.17 0.41
N ALA A 168 1.03 0.95 -0.25
CA ALA A 168 0.11 2.08 -0.24
C ALA A 168 -0.19 2.54 -1.68
N ASP A 169 -1.45 2.47 -2.06
CA ASP A 169 -1.95 2.95 -3.36
C ASP A 169 -2.63 4.30 -3.17
N GLU A 170 -1.97 5.38 -3.60
CA GLU A 170 -2.46 6.77 -3.56
C GLU A 170 -3.01 7.20 -2.17
N PRO A 171 -2.25 7.01 -1.05
CA PRO A 171 -2.77 7.25 0.29
C PRO A 171 -3.09 8.71 0.60
N THR A 172 -2.64 9.65 -0.23
CA THR A 172 -2.88 11.10 -0.08
C THR A 172 -3.82 11.68 -1.13
N GLY A 173 -4.22 10.90 -2.14
CA GLY A 173 -4.96 11.38 -3.31
C GLY A 173 -6.32 12.04 -3.03
N ASN A 174 -6.91 11.79 -1.86
CA ASN A 174 -8.18 12.37 -1.43
C ASN A 174 -8.03 13.42 -0.30
N LEU A 175 -6.80 13.91 -0.07
CA LEU A 175 -6.49 14.84 1.03
C LEU A 175 -6.00 16.17 0.47
N ASP A 176 -6.19 17.23 1.24
CA ASP A 176 -5.48 18.48 1.00
C ASP A 176 -3.97 18.31 1.27
N SER A 177 -3.16 19.22 0.70
CA SER A 177 -1.69 19.12 0.73
C SER A 177 -1.11 19.07 2.15
N GLU A 178 -1.73 19.73 3.13
CA GLU A 178 -1.25 19.73 4.51
C GLU A 178 -1.49 18.36 5.17
N ARG A 179 -2.72 17.83 5.03
CA ARG A 179 -3.07 16.50 5.55
C ARG A 179 -2.31 15.40 4.83
N GLY A 180 -2.11 15.54 3.52
CA GLY A 180 -1.26 14.62 2.75
C GLY A 180 0.15 14.54 3.31
N ARG A 181 0.76 15.70 3.60
CA ARG A 181 2.10 15.77 4.21
C ARG A 181 2.16 15.12 5.59
N GLN A 182 1.13 15.34 6.42
CA GLN A 182 1.05 14.69 7.75
C GLN A 182 1.02 13.17 7.64
N ILE A 183 0.28 12.62 6.67
CA ILE A 183 0.25 11.17 6.41
C ILE A 183 1.61 10.66 5.93
N LEU A 184 2.25 11.34 4.99
CA LEU A 184 3.58 10.95 4.49
C LEU A 184 4.63 10.97 5.60
N SER A 185 4.63 12.01 6.45
CA SER A 185 5.49 12.10 7.64
C SER A 185 5.24 10.94 8.59
N LEU A 186 3.98 10.63 8.91
CA LEU A 186 3.61 9.49 9.76
C LEU A 186 4.15 8.16 9.20
N LEU A 187 3.98 7.93 7.89
CA LEU A 187 4.47 6.70 7.25
C LEU A 187 6.00 6.64 7.24
N HIS A 188 6.67 7.77 7.03
CA HIS A 188 8.13 7.89 7.13
C HIS A 188 8.63 7.54 8.53
N ASP A 189 8.03 8.12 9.58
CA ASP A 189 8.40 7.88 10.98
C ASP A 189 8.22 6.40 11.35
N LEU A 190 7.09 5.81 10.96
CA LEU A 190 6.81 4.39 11.18
C LEU A 190 7.80 3.49 10.44
N CYS A 191 8.17 3.85 9.20
CA CYS A 191 9.18 3.15 8.43
C CYS A 191 10.49 3.04 9.22
N ARG A 192 10.94 4.17 9.80
CA ARG A 192 12.20 4.23 10.57
C ARG A 192 12.09 3.51 11.92
N GLU A 193 11.06 3.82 12.70
CA GLU A 193 10.90 3.32 14.07
C GLU A 193 10.70 1.80 14.11
N ARG A 194 9.92 1.25 13.17
CA ARG A 194 9.54 -0.17 13.17
C ARG A 194 10.32 -1.02 12.18
N LYS A 195 11.26 -0.43 11.43
CA LYS A 195 11.94 -1.06 10.28
C LYS A 195 10.92 -1.60 9.27
N LEU A 196 9.80 -0.90 9.11
CA LEU A 196 8.74 -1.24 8.17
C LEU A 196 9.23 -0.97 6.76
N ALA A 197 9.16 -1.95 5.86
CA ALA A 197 9.39 -1.72 4.45
C ALA A 197 8.14 -1.07 3.85
N VAL A 198 8.28 0.03 3.10
CA VAL A 198 7.14 0.75 2.51
C VAL A 198 7.31 0.89 1.01
N LEU A 199 6.33 0.44 0.24
CA LEU A 199 6.19 0.73 -1.18
C LEU A 199 4.93 1.58 -1.41
N LEU A 200 5.17 2.84 -1.77
CA LEU A 200 4.14 3.84 -2.03
C LEU A 200 3.96 4.01 -3.54
N VAL A 201 2.75 3.87 -4.02
CA VAL A 201 2.36 4.33 -5.36
C VAL A 201 1.69 5.68 -5.21
N THR A 202 2.16 6.67 -5.96
CA THR A 202 1.58 8.01 -5.92
C THR A 202 1.90 8.82 -7.19
N HIS A 203 1.10 9.85 -7.43
CA HIS A 203 1.38 10.93 -8.37
C HIS A 203 1.67 12.25 -7.64
N ASP A 204 1.61 12.27 -6.31
CA ASP A 204 1.87 13.46 -5.49
C ASP A 204 3.38 13.74 -5.43
N PRO A 205 3.87 14.87 -6.03
CA PRO A 205 5.29 15.19 -6.02
C PRO A 205 5.84 15.45 -4.61
N GLN A 206 5.00 15.79 -3.63
CA GLN A 206 5.45 16.03 -2.26
C GLN A 206 5.98 14.76 -1.59
N ALA A 207 5.58 13.58 -2.05
CA ALA A 207 6.04 12.31 -1.48
C ALA A 207 7.55 12.12 -1.64
N SER A 208 8.18 12.73 -2.66
CA SER A 208 9.63 12.63 -2.89
C SER A 208 10.50 13.15 -1.72
N ALA A 209 9.95 14.05 -0.89
CA ALA A 209 10.65 14.59 0.28
C ALA A 209 10.69 13.61 1.47
N PHE A 210 9.93 12.53 1.44
CA PHE A 210 9.76 11.58 2.56
C PHE A 210 10.34 10.19 2.28
N VAL A 211 10.75 9.92 1.03
CA VAL A 211 11.17 8.59 0.59
C VAL A 211 12.68 8.49 0.40
N ASP A 212 13.22 7.29 0.50
CA ASP A 212 14.64 7.01 0.30
C ASP A 212 14.99 6.84 -1.16
N ARG A 213 14.07 6.22 -1.93
CA ARG A 213 14.26 5.93 -3.35
C ARG A 213 12.98 6.19 -4.12
N VAL A 214 13.17 6.64 -5.33
CA VAL A 214 12.09 6.92 -6.28
C VAL A 214 12.29 6.11 -7.53
N TYR A 215 11.20 5.51 -8.01
CA TYR A 215 11.11 4.89 -9.31
C TYR A 215 9.99 5.53 -10.13
N THR A 216 10.13 5.52 -11.43
CA THR A 216 9.06 5.87 -12.36
C THR A 216 8.69 4.66 -13.20
N LEU A 217 7.38 4.35 -13.26
CA LEU A 217 6.83 3.33 -14.13
C LEU A 217 6.06 4.01 -15.28
N ARG A 218 6.49 3.77 -16.51
CA ARG A 218 5.85 4.28 -17.73
C ARG A 218 5.68 3.14 -18.73
N ASP A 219 4.47 2.96 -19.24
CA ASP A 219 4.15 1.92 -20.24
C ASP A 219 4.65 0.51 -19.85
N GLY A 220 4.60 0.20 -18.55
CA GLY A 220 5.04 -1.08 -17.99
C GLY A 220 6.54 -1.21 -17.76
N GLU A 221 7.34 -0.20 -18.05
CA GLU A 221 8.80 -0.19 -17.88
C GLU A 221 9.20 0.67 -16.68
N LEU A 222 10.15 0.18 -15.87
CA LEU A 222 10.65 0.83 -14.67
C LEU A 222 11.95 1.58 -14.97
N SER A 223 12.04 2.82 -14.51
CA SER A 223 13.29 3.62 -14.50
C SER A 223 13.61 4.12 -13.09
N ASP A 224 14.89 4.28 -12.79
CA ASP A 224 15.35 4.89 -11.54
C ASP A 224 15.14 6.41 -11.59
N GLY A 225 14.70 6.98 -10.46
CA GLY A 225 14.51 8.42 -10.29
C GLY A 225 13.16 8.93 -10.76
N LEU A 226 12.96 10.24 -10.58
CA LEU A 226 11.78 10.97 -11.07
C LEU A 226 11.98 11.33 -12.55
N ASP A 227 11.45 10.51 -13.44
CA ASP A 227 11.30 10.84 -14.86
C ASP A 227 9.92 11.47 -15.10
N ILE A 228 9.59 12.48 -14.30
CA ILE A 228 8.36 13.25 -14.44
C ILE A 228 8.74 14.66 -14.88
N ASP A 229 8.29 15.01 -16.05
CA ASP A 229 8.19 16.42 -16.45
C ASP A 229 7.12 17.06 -15.54
N LEU A 230 7.55 17.58 -14.38
CA LEU A 230 6.69 18.17 -13.34
C LEU A 230 5.87 19.35 -13.89
N ALA A 231 6.24 19.91 -15.04
CA ALA A 231 5.51 20.97 -15.72
C ALA A 231 4.19 20.47 -16.33
N ALA A 232 4.09 19.20 -16.70
CA ALA A 232 2.89 18.64 -17.33
C ALA A 232 1.80 18.22 -16.30
N VAL A 233 2.15 18.05 -15.03
CA VAL A 233 1.20 17.61 -13.96
C VAL A 233 0.54 18.81 -13.28
N ALA A 234 1.18 19.98 -13.28
CA ALA A 234 0.66 21.21 -12.65
C ALA A 234 -0.40 21.95 -13.50
N SER A 235 -0.69 21.48 -14.71
CA SER A 235 -1.59 22.16 -15.68
C SER A 235 -2.91 21.41 -15.98
N ARG A 236 -3.33 20.47 -15.08
CA ARG A 236 -4.65 19.82 -15.21
C ARG A 236 -5.47 19.94 -13.94
#